data_b4290b8d50927876c5d1128d10f00b6a
#
_entry.id   b4290b8d50927876c5d1128d10f00b6a
#
_cell.length_a   1.000
_cell.length_b   1.000
_cell.length_c   1.000
_cell.angle_alpha   90.00
_cell.angle_beta   90.00
_cell.angle_gamma   90.00
#
_symmetry.space_group_name_H-M   'P 1'
#
loop_
_entity.id
_entity.type
_entity.pdbx_description
1 polymer ?
#
loop_
_entity_poly.entity_id
_entity_poly.type
_entity_poly.pdbx_seq_one_letter_code
_entity_poly.pdbx_strand_id
1 'polypeptide(L)' 'MPAIRVESVSAEEASYGVAELWLDDAPIAWTVYEDGEVMLRIGPSRDGGPVVVGVKELTDALAEVDRLLALH' A
#
# COMPACT_ATOMS: atom_id res chain seq x y z
N MET A 1 -10.97 -11.20 -10.44
CA MET A 1 -10.64 -9.95 -9.73
C MET A 1 -9.15 -9.74 -9.77
N PRO A 2 -8.69 -8.56 -10.14
CA PRO A 2 -7.26 -8.29 -10.10
C PRO A 2 -6.75 -8.28 -8.66
N ALA A 3 -5.63 -8.91 -8.45
CA ALA A 3 -5.00 -8.92 -7.14
C ALA A 3 -4.30 -7.60 -6.89
N ILE A 4 -4.23 -7.21 -5.63
CA ILE A 4 -3.45 -6.03 -5.24
C ILE A 4 -2.00 -6.47 -5.09
N ARG A 5 -1.11 -5.82 -5.83
CA ARG A 5 0.31 -6.08 -5.74
C ARG A 5 0.91 -5.18 -4.68
N VAL A 6 1.74 -5.75 -3.82
CA VAL A 6 2.44 -5.00 -2.79
C VAL A 6 3.91 -4.92 -3.19
N GLU A 7 4.44 -3.71 -3.26
CA GLU A 7 5.84 -3.50 -3.58
C GLU A 7 6.52 -2.77 -2.45
N SER A 8 7.71 -3.22 -2.08
CA SER A 8 8.49 -2.53 -1.07
C SER A 8 9.16 -1.31 -1.71
N VAL A 9 9.29 -0.26 -0.94
CA VAL A 9 9.94 0.98 -1.36
C VAL A 9 11.25 1.10 -0.60
N SER A 10 12.32 1.43 -1.30
CA SER A 10 13.61 1.57 -0.65
C SER A 10 13.62 2.77 0.30
N ALA A 11 14.47 2.69 1.33
CA ALA A 11 14.61 3.78 2.29
C ALA A 11 15.05 5.08 1.62
N GLU A 12 15.73 4.98 0.49
CA GLU A 12 16.18 6.15 -0.25
C GLU A 12 15.03 6.85 -0.98
N GLU A 13 14.03 6.09 -1.40
CA GLU A 13 12.88 6.61 -2.13
C GLU A 13 11.76 7.08 -1.22
N ALA A 14 11.69 6.50 -0.04
CA ALA A 14 10.62 6.81 0.89
C ALA A 14 11.21 7.17 2.24
N SER A 15 11.03 8.41 2.64
CA SER A 15 11.53 8.84 3.94
C SER A 15 10.87 8.08 5.09
N TYR A 16 9.62 7.70 4.92
CA TYR A 16 8.84 7.08 6.01
C TYR A 16 7.98 5.92 5.56
N GLY A 17 7.82 5.71 4.26
CA GLY A 17 6.99 4.64 3.75
C GLY A 17 7.83 3.42 3.44
N VAL A 18 7.23 2.24 3.52
CA VAL A 18 7.94 1.01 3.22
C VAL A 18 7.24 0.17 2.17
N ALA A 19 6.00 0.43 1.87
CA ALA A 19 5.26 -0.38 0.90
C ALA A 19 4.27 0.45 0.12
N GLU A 20 4.06 0.05 -1.12
CA GLU A 20 3.04 0.61 -1.99
C GLU A 20 2.10 -0.51 -2.40
N LEU A 21 0.81 -0.19 -2.48
CA LEU A 21 -0.21 -1.12 -2.95
C LEU A 21 -0.61 -0.71 -4.35
N TRP A 22 -0.52 -1.65 -5.28
CA TRP A 22 -0.80 -1.39 -6.69
C TRP A 22 -1.99 -2.21 -7.15
N LEU A 23 -2.90 -1.57 -7.87
CA LEU A 23 -4.00 -2.24 -8.54
C LEU A 23 -3.77 -2.06 -10.04
N ASP A 24 -3.56 -3.18 -10.73
CA ASP A 24 -3.14 -3.18 -12.13
C ASP A 24 -1.82 -2.40 -12.29
N ASP A 25 -1.81 -1.31 -13.00
CA ASP A 25 -0.59 -0.56 -13.26
C ASP A 25 -0.56 0.79 -12.54
N ALA A 26 -1.39 0.96 -11.51
CA ALA A 26 -1.48 2.22 -10.79
C ALA A 26 -1.37 2.02 -9.29
N PRO A 27 -0.56 2.83 -8.61
CA PRO A 27 -0.52 2.77 -7.15
C PRO A 27 -1.83 3.34 -6.59
N ILE A 28 -2.40 2.66 -5.61
CA ILE A 28 -3.66 3.10 -5.00
C ILE A 28 -3.47 3.51 -3.55
N ALA A 29 -2.40 3.06 -2.91
CA ALA A 29 -2.17 3.37 -1.51
C ALA A 29 -0.69 3.15 -1.19
N TRP A 30 -0.24 3.77 -0.11
CA TRP A 30 1.13 3.56 0.37
C TRP A 30 1.17 3.78 1.87
N THR A 31 2.16 3.17 2.51
CA THR A 31 2.33 3.31 3.95
C THR A 31 3.12 4.56 4.26
N VAL A 32 2.79 5.19 5.37
CA VAL A 32 3.55 6.33 5.89
C VAL A 32 3.71 6.14 7.39
N TYR A 33 4.78 6.69 7.93
CA TYR A 33 5.01 6.69 9.37
C TYR A 33 4.62 8.04 9.93
N GLU A 34 3.72 8.04 10.91
CA GLU A 34 3.30 9.26 11.58
C GLU A 34 3.19 8.98 13.07
N ASP A 35 3.87 9.77 13.87
CA ASP A 35 3.83 9.70 15.33
C ASP A 35 4.10 8.29 15.87
N GLY A 36 5.03 7.59 15.23
CA GLY A 36 5.40 6.25 15.66
C GLY A 36 4.46 5.16 15.21
N GLU A 37 3.47 5.49 14.38
CA GLU A 37 2.52 4.51 13.86
C GLU A 37 2.61 4.42 12.36
N VAL A 38 2.40 3.21 11.84
CA VAL A 38 2.30 2.99 10.41
C VAL A 38 0.87 3.26 9.98
N MET A 39 0.71 4.21 9.09
CA MET A 39 -0.58 4.59 8.56
C MET A 39 -0.64 4.22 7.09
N LEU A 40 -1.83 4.03 6.57
CA LEU A 40 -2.03 3.77 5.16
C LEU A 40 -2.68 4.99 4.52
N ARG A 41 -2.00 5.59 3.57
CA ARG A 41 -2.57 6.68 2.78
C ARG A 41 -3.17 6.10 1.52
N ILE A 42 -4.47 6.28 1.35
CA ILE A 42 -5.19 5.79 0.18
C ILE A 42 -5.43 6.98 -0.74
N GLY A 43 -4.86 6.91 -1.92
CA GLY A 43 -5.03 7.97 -2.90
C GLY A 43 -6.30 7.76 -3.72
N PRO A 44 -6.70 8.76 -4.50
CA PRO A 44 -7.80 8.58 -5.43
C PRO A 44 -7.39 7.61 -6.53
N SER A 45 -8.39 6.96 -7.14
CA SER A 45 -8.11 6.11 -8.30
C SER A 45 -7.66 6.97 -9.47
N ARG A 46 -7.16 6.30 -10.53
CA ARG A 46 -6.63 7.00 -11.71
C ARG A 46 -7.64 7.97 -12.31
N ASP A 47 -8.91 7.64 -12.29
CA ASP A 47 -9.97 8.48 -12.85
C ASP A 47 -10.48 9.52 -11.86
N GLY A 48 -9.89 9.61 -10.68
CA GLY A 48 -10.30 10.56 -9.66
C GLY A 48 -11.47 10.11 -8.79
N GLY A 49 -12.05 8.94 -9.08
CA GLY A 49 -13.14 8.40 -8.30
C GLY A 49 -12.65 7.60 -7.09
N PRO A 50 -13.57 6.98 -6.36
CA PRO A 50 -13.18 6.15 -5.22
C PRO A 50 -12.43 4.90 -5.67
N VAL A 51 -11.52 4.45 -4.83
CA VAL A 51 -10.84 3.18 -5.04
C VAL A 51 -11.76 2.06 -4.58
N VAL A 52 -12.05 1.12 -5.47
CA VAL A 52 -12.91 -0.02 -5.14
C VAL A 52 -12.10 -1.29 -5.32
N VAL A 53 -11.96 -2.05 -4.24
CA VAL A 53 -11.18 -3.29 -4.25
C VAL A 53 -11.94 -4.37 -3.49
N GLY A 54 -11.59 -5.62 -3.74
CA GLY A 54 -12.15 -6.72 -2.97
C GLY A 54 -11.64 -6.70 -1.54
N VAL A 55 -12.50 -7.06 -0.60
CA VAL A 55 -12.12 -7.09 0.82
C VAL A 55 -11.02 -8.14 1.03
N LYS A 56 -11.16 -9.30 0.41
CA LYS A 56 -10.17 -10.36 0.55
C LYS A 56 -8.81 -9.94 -0.02
N GLU A 57 -8.84 -9.34 -1.19
CA GLU A 57 -7.60 -8.88 -1.83
C GLU A 57 -6.90 -7.81 -0.99
N LEU A 58 -7.67 -6.90 -0.40
CA LEU A 58 -7.11 -5.89 0.47
C LEU A 58 -6.57 -6.49 1.76
N THR A 59 -7.30 -7.44 2.35
CA THR A 59 -6.84 -8.12 3.56
C THR A 59 -5.53 -8.83 3.31
N ASP A 60 -5.42 -9.54 2.19
CA ASP A 60 -4.19 -10.25 1.84
C ASP A 60 -3.04 -9.27 1.61
N ALA A 61 -3.32 -8.13 0.97
CA ALA A 61 -2.29 -7.11 0.74
C ALA A 61 -1.79 -6.51 2.05
N LEU A 62 -2.70 -6.24 2.99
CA LEU A 62 -2.31 -5.67 4.28
C LEU A 62 -1.49 -6.67 5.10
N ALA A 63 -1.80 -7.96 5.00
CA ALA A 63 -0.98 -8.99 5.64
C ALA A 63 0.44 -8.99 5.06
N GLU A 64 0.56 -8.80 3.75
CA GLU A 64 1.88 -8.71 3.11
C GLU A 64 2.63 -7.47 3.56
N VAL A 65 1.94 -6.35 3.74
CA VAL A 65 2.55 -5.13 4.28
C VAL A 65 3.12 -5.40 5.67
N ASP A 66 2.34 -6.05 6.54
CA ASP A 66 2.81 -6.41 7.87
C ASP A 66 4.07 -7.26 7.82
N ARG A 67 4.11 -8.22 6.90
CA ARG A 67 5.28 -9.08 6.73
C ARG A 67 6.50 -8.27 6.30
N LEU A 68 6.33 -7.34 5.37
CA LEU A 68 7.42 -6.51 4.91
C LEU A 68 7.92 -5.56 6.01
N LEU A 69 7.00 -5.02 6.81
CA LEU A 69 7.37 -4.15 7.92
C LEU A 69 8.19 -4.91 8.97
N ALA A 70 7.88 -6.18 9.20
CA ALA A 70 8.60 -6.99 10.16
C ALA A 70 10.05 -7.25 9.72
N LEU A 71 10.37 -7.08 8.44
CA LEU A 71 11.72 -7.26 7.92
C LEU A 71 12.58 -5.99 8.01
N HIS A 72 11.95 -4.88 8.35
CA HIS A 72 12.62 -3.61 8.51
C HIS A 72 12.68 -3.24 9.99
#